data_7ad06416e2de0cb3ba19166300f282b9
#
_entry.id   7ad06416e2de0cb3ba19166300f282b9
#
_cell.length_a   1.000
_cell.length_b   1.000
_cell.length_c   1.000
_cell.angle_alpha   90.00
_cell.angle_beta   90.00
_cell.angle_gamma   90.00
#
_symmetry.space_group_name_H-M   'P 1'
#
loop_
_entity.id
_entity.type
_entity.pdbx_description
1 polymer ?
#
loop_
_entity_poly.entity_id
_entity_poly.type
_entity_poly.pdbx_seq_one_letter_code
_entity_poly.pdbx_strand_id
1 'polypeptide(L)'
;MADGKFSLLESVRSVTSPSGIPATVSIGIGKDGVDFREDYDFAALSIEMALSRGGDQAVIKDRYDFTFFGGRTKQTERRTKVKSRVMASSLSELITQSSRVFIMGHKMADLEALGAAAGVACLCRKKGKKANIVMDPDANACGQLLAQLQPLAEYHDLFLTGQEALLAADPKSLLVVVDTNRPDQVECKPLLESIRRIVVIDHHRRAADYIDQAVLNMHEPFASSASELVTELLQYAVDATDILPQEAAALLAGIVLDTKNFGVRTSSRTFEAAAFLRRIGADTVAVKKLFQNDLSATVARYRIIQNARLYRGSIAIAALDDTVTRTLAAQAADELLNISGIDTSFVLYPQDGVTYISARSLGDANVQVILEPLGGGGNAATAGAQVKNHTVQQTLDELLQSINKFYET
;
A
#
# COMPACT_ATOMS: atom_id res chain seq x y z
N MET A 1 16.50 26.24 10.58
CA MET A 1 16.23 24.77 10.66
C MET A 1 15.79 24.20 9.31
N ALA A 2 14.79 24.77 8.67
CA ALA A 2 14.34 24.30 7.35
C ALA A 2 15.44 24.41 6.27
N ASP A 3 16.17 25.51 6.20
CA ASP A 3 17.28 25.70 5.23
C ASP A 3 18.42 24.68 5.39
N GLY A 4 18.64 24.17 6.61
CA GLY A 4 19.58 23.09 6.91
C GLY A 4 18.96 21.68 6.80
N LYS A 5 17.78 21.55 6.16
CA LYS A 5 17.05 20.28 5.99
C LYS A 5 16.94 19.43 7.29
N PHE A 6 16.84 20.11 8.43
CA PHE A 6 16.78 19.48 9.75
C PHE A 6 17.97 18.55 10.06
N SER A 7 19.20 19.01 9.84
CA SER A 7 20.44 18.26 10.18
C SER A 7 20.47 17.77 11.64
N LEU A 8 19.65 18.34 12.53
CA LEU A 8 19.45 17.89 13.91
C LEU A 8 19.01 16.40 13.95
N LEU A 9 18.21 15.94 13.00
CA LEU A 9 17.79 14.53 12.92
C LEU A 9 19.01 13.61 12.79
N GLU A 10 19.97 13.97 11.97
CA GLU A 10 21.21 13.18 11.79
C GLU A 10 22.11 13.26 13.02
N SER A 11 22.22 14.43 13.64
CA SER A 11 22.97 14.59 14.88
C SER A 11 22.40 13.74 16.03
N VAL A 12 21.07 13.63 16.13
CA VAL A 12 20.41 12.76 17.12
C VAL A 12 20.65 11.28 16.81
N ARG A 13 20.60 10.88 15.54
CA ARG A 13 20.87 9.49 15.13
C ARG A 13 22.29 9.03 15.44
N SER A 14 23.26 9.95 15.49
CA SER A 14 24.64 9.62 15.86
C SER A 14 24.79 9.22 17.33
N VAL A 15 23.79 9.52 18.17
CA VAL A 15 23.73 9.10 19.57
C VAL A 15 23.13 7.69 19.64
N THR A 16 23.94 6.72 20.08
CA THR A 16 23.49 5.33 20.22
C THR A 16 23.46 4.91 21.68
N SER A 17 22.49 4.06 22.02
CA SER A 17 22.44 3.42 23.34
C SER A 17 23.57 2.39 23.49
N PRO A 18 23.89 1.91 24.71
CA PRO A 18 24.86 0.82 24.92
C PRO A 18 24.53 -0.47 24.16
N SER A 19 23.26 -0.67 23.77
CA SER A 19 22.80 -1.80 22.96
C SER A 19 22.88 -1.54 21.45
N GLY A 20 23.50 -0.44 21.01
CA GLY A 20 23.67 -0.09 19.59
C GLY A 20 22.43 0.49 18.91
N ILE A 21 21.37 0.80 19.67
CA ILE A 21 20.15 1.40 19.11
C ILE A 21 20.34 2.92 18.98
N PRO A 22 20.21 3.50 17.76
CA PRO A 22 20.32 4.95 17.57
C PRO A 22 19.14 5.67 18.21
N ALA A 23 19.40 6.86 18.77
CA ALA A 23 18.34 7.76 19.22
C ALA A 23 17.60 8.32 18.01
N THR A 24 16.30 8.57 18.17
CA THR A 24 15.47 9.22 17.14
C THR A 24 14.68 10.38 17.75
N VAL A 25 14.37 11.37 16.91
CA VAL A 25 13.50 12.49 17.29
C VAL A 25 12.48 12.75 16.21
N SER A 26 11.24 13.02 16.60
CA SER A 26 10.19 13.50 15.70
C SER A 26 9.87 14.95 16.05
N ILE A 27 9.74 15.80 15.04
CA ILE A 27 9.53 17.25 15.20
C ILE A 27 8.28 17.63 14.42
N GLY A 28 7.33 18.28 15.11
CA GLY A 28 6.16 18.91 14.49
C GLY A 28 6.28 20.43 14.57
N ILE A 29 6.02 21.10 13.44
CA ILE A 29 6.02 22.57 13.35
C ILE A 29 4.72 23.01 12.69
N GLY A 30 4.04 23.96 13.34
CA GLY A 30 2.95 24.74 12.77
C GLY A 30 3.46 26.13 12.36
N LYS A 31 2.96 26.67 11.27
CA LYS A 31 3.27 28.03 10.82
C LYS A 31 2.14 28.61 9.97
N ASP A 32 2.15 29.91 9.85
CA ASP A 32 1.21 30.68 9.01
C ASP A 32 -0.27 30.50 9.42
N GLY A 33 -0.53 30.14 10.68
CA GLY A 33 -1.85 30.15 11.30
C GLY A 33 -2.41 31.57 11.46
N VAL A 34 -3.71 31.68 11.77
CA VAL A 34 -4.36 32.99 12.07
C VAL A 34 -3.84 33.54 13.40
N ASP A 35 -3.55 32.62 14.34
CA ASP A 35 -3.06 32.93 15.68
C ASP A 35 -2.15 31.80 16.20
N PHE A 36 -1.55 31.98 17.37
CA PHE A 36 -0.68 30.99 18.01
C PHE A 36 -1.40 29.70 18.40
N ARG A 37 -2.71 29.72 18.55
CA ARG A 37 -3.50 28.54 18.87
C ARG A 37 -3.59 27.66 17.63
N GLU A 38 -3.88 28.22 16.46
CA GLU A 38 -3.92 27.51 15.19
C GLU A 38 -2.52 26.98 14.83
N ASP A 39 -1.45 27.75 15.05
CA ASP A 39 -0.07 27.27 14.87
C ASP A 39 0.25 26.09 15.81
N TYR A 40 -0.23 26.13 17.06
CA TYR A 40 -0.08 25.00 17.98
C TYR A 40 -0.84 23.75 17.50
N ASP A 41 -2.08 23.92 17.03
CA ASP A 41 -2.88 22.83 16.48
C ASP A 41 -2.21 22.24 15.22
N PHE A 42 -1.65 23.06 14.36
CA PHE A 42 -0.84 22.62 13.22
C PHE A 42 0.43 21.87 13.66
N ALA A 43 1.12 22.33 14.70
CA ALA A 43 2.29 21.63 15.22
C ALA A 43 1.92 20.28 15.85
N ALA A 44 0.81 20.20 16.60
CA ALA A 44 0.28 18.96 17.17
C ALA A 44 -0.07 17.96 16.06
N LEU A 45 -0.76 18.41 15.02
CA LEU A 45 -1.08 17.58 13.85
C LEU A 45 0.18 17.14 13.10
N SER A 46 1.20 18.02 13.01
CA SER A 46 2.48 17.70 12.37
C SER A 46 3.25 16.61 13.12
N ILE A 47 3.26 16.63 14.46
CA ILE A 47 3.91 15.58 15.25
C ILE A 47 3.15 14.24 15.14
N GLU A 48 1.83 14.30 15.14
CA GLU A 48 1.00 13.12 14.91
C GLU A 48 1.27 12.52 13.53
N MET A 49 1.35 13.38 12.51
CA MET A 49 1.70 12.98 11.14
C MET A 49 3.11 12.36 11.08
N ALA A 50 4.11 12.97 11.74
CA ALA A 50 5.45 12.42 11.81
C ALA A 50 5.47 11.03 12.44
N LEU A 51 4.78 10.85 13.57
CA LEU A 51 4.71 9.57 14.27
C LEU A 51 3.96 8.50 13.49
N SER A 52 2.86 8.86 12.82
CA SER A 52 2.09 7.94 11.97
C SER A 52 2.88 7.43 10.76
N ARG A 53 3.90 8.17 10.33
CA ARG A 53 4.79 7.80 9.22
C ARG A 53 6.06 7.07 9.68
N GLY A 54 6.10 6.67 10.95
CA GLY A 54 7.21 5.93 11.52
C GLY A 54 8.17 6.74 12.39
N GLY A 55 7.91 8.02 12.61
CA GLY A 55 8.78 8.90 13.39
C GLY A 55 10.10 9.24 12.69
N ASP A 56 11.09 9.70 13.48
CA ASP A 56 12.43 10.06 13.02
C ASP A 56 12.43 11.04 11.84
N GLN A 57 11.55 12.03 11.89
CA GLN A 57 11.36 13.03 10.85
C GLN A 57 10.84 14.34 11.42
N ALA A 58 11.04 15.41 10.66
CA ALA A 58 10.39 16.69 10.92
C ALA A 58 9.25 16.90 9.93
N VAL A 59 8.13 17.39 10.42
CA VAL A 59 6.96 17.72 9.60
C VAL A 59 6.58 19.16 9.90
N ILE A 60 6.38 19.93 8.86
CA ILE A 60 5.88 21.31 8.94
C ILE A 60 4.48 21.32 8.33
N LYS A 61 3.50 21.86 9.04
CA LYS A 61 2.19 22.18 8.49
C LYS A 61 2.00 23.69 8.44
N ASP A 62 1.57 24.16 7.29
CA ASP A 62 0.97 25.50 7.12
C ASP A 62 -0.52 25.35 6.78
N ARG A 63 -1.18 26.43 6.43
CA ARG A 63 -2.61 26.43 6.08
C ARG A 63 -2.99 25.50 4.94
N TYR A 64 -2.06 25.24 4.05
CA TYR A 64 -2.36 24.62 2.77
C TYR A 64 -1.81 23.18 2.67
N ASP A 65 -0.63 22.92 3.26
CA ASP A 65 0.06 21.66 2.99
C ASP A 65 0.96 21.20 4.15
N PHE A 66 1.50 19.99 4.00
CA PHE A 66 2.51 19.38 4.85
C PHE A 66 3.83 19.24 4.12
N THR A 67 4.90 19.70 4.75
CA THR A 67 6.28 19.51 4.24
C THR A 67 7.02 18.53 5.13
N PHE A 68 7.66 17.51 4.54
CA PHE A 68 8.31 16.41 5.26
C PHE A 68 9.83 16.45 5.08
N PHE A 69 10.59 16.19 6.17
CA PHE A 69 12.04 16.12 6.19
C PHE A 69 12.51 14.92 7.00
N GLY A 70 13.44 14.13 6.48
CA GLY A 70 13.98 12.94 7.16
C GLY A 70 13.18 11.66 6.89
N GLY A 71 13.09 10.77 7.89
CA GLY A 71 12.33 9.50 7.76
C GLY A 71 13.15 8.38 7.10
N ARG A 72 14.47 8.31 7.37
CA ARG A 72 15.40 7.31 6.81
C ARG A 72 15.65 6.10 7.71
N THR A 73 15.24 6.16 8.98
CA THR A 73 15.58 5.13 9.98
C THR A 73 14.72 3.89 9.81
N LYS A 74 15.34 2.70 9.78
CA LYS A 74 14.65 1.43 9.98
C LYS A 74 14.20 1.38 11.43
N GLN A 75 12.93 1.62 11.70
CA GLN A 75 12.39 1.54 13.06
C GLN A 75 12.29 0.07 13.51
N THR A 76 12.62 -0.13 14.79
CA THR A 76 12.37 -1.41 15.47
C THR A 76 10.87 -1.52 15.75
N GLU A 77 10.25 -2.53 15.21
CA GLU A 77 8.85 -2.86 15.41
C GLU A 77 8.55 -3.04 16.91
N ARG A 78 7.78 -2.13 17.51
CA ARG A 78 7.25 -2.32 18.86
C ARG A 78 5.88 -2.99 18.75
N ARG A 79 5.88 -4.31 18.85
CA ARG A 79 4.66 -5.10 18.93
C ARG A 79 4.00 -4.95 20.30
N THR A 80 2.74 -4.58 20.34
CA THR A 80 1.91 -4.79 21.50
C THR A 80 0.69 -5.64 21.13
N LYS A 81 0.72 -6.94 21.44
CA LYS A 81 -0.45 -7.83 21.36
C LYS A 81 -1.67 -7.23 22.07
N VAL A 82 -1.44 -6.37 23.04
CA VAL A 82 -2.45 -5.60 23.75
C VAL A 82 -3.19 -4.65 22.80
N LYS A 83 -2.47 -3.95 21.91
CA LYS A 83 -3.11 -3.01 20.96
C LYS A 83 -4.04 -3.75 20.01
N SER A 84 -3.58 -4.86 19.38
CA SER A 84 -4.41 -5.65 18.47
C SER A 84 -5.64 -6.22 19.17
N ARG A 85 -5.51 -6.66 20.43
CA ARG A 85 -6.65 -7.14 21.25
C ARG A 85 -7.67 -6.03 21.54
N VAL A 86 -7.21 -4.85 21.92
CA VAL A 86 -8.08 -3.69 22.18
C VAL A 86 -8.80 -3.28 20.90
N MET A 87 -8.08 -3.19 19.78
CA MET A 87 -8.66 -2.85 18.48
C MET A 87 -9.71 -3.89 18.04
N ALA A 88 -9.44 -5.19 18.22
CA ALA A 88 -10.37 -6.27 17.91
C ALA A 88 -11.65 -6.17 18.74
N SER A 89 -11.53 -5.85 20.04
CA SER A 89 -12.68 -5.63 20.92
C SER A 89 -13.50 -4.42 20.49
N SER A 90 -12.85 -3.27 20.22
CA SER A 90 -13.52 -2.05 19.78
C SER A 90 -14.22 -2.22 18.44
N LEU A 91 -13.56 -2.86 17.47
CA LEU A 91 -14.18 -3.17 16.17
C LEU A 91 -15.41 -4.10 16.34
N SER A 92 -15.28 -5.14 17.17
CA SER A 92 -16.40 -6.06 17.48
C SER A 92 -17.59 -5.32 18.09
N GLU A 93 -17.34 -4.37 18.97
CA GLU A 93 -18.39 -3.55 19.58
C GLU A 93 -19.07 -2.64 18.54
N LEU A 94 -18.30 -1.93 17.72
CA LEU A 94 -18.82 -1.08 16.65
C LEU A 94 -19.67 -1.87 15.66
N ILE A 95 -19.23 -3.07 15.26
CA ILE A 95 -20.00 -3.98 14.40
C ILE A 95 -21.31 -4.36 15.10
N THR A 96 -21.25 -4.75 16.37
CA THR A 96 -22.44 -5.19 17.12
C THR A 96 -23.48 -4.08 17.29
N GLN A 97 -23.04 -2.84 17.45
CA GLN A 97 -23.90 -1.66 17.60
C GLN A 97 -24.47 -1.14 16.27
N SER A 98 -23.94 -1.58 15.12
CA SER A 98 -24.41 -1.13 13.80
C SER A 98 -25.65 -1.87 13.34
N SER A 99 -26.45 -1.23 12.47
CA SER A 99 -27.56 -1.86 11.75
C SER A 99 -27.03 -2.77 10.65
N ARG A 100 -25.99 -2.33 9.94
CA ARG A 100 -25.36 -2.98 8.81
C ARG A 100 -23.91 -2.51 8.70
N VAL A 101 -23.05 -3.35 8.14
CA VAL A 101 -21.63 -3.01 7.91
C VAL A 101 -21.35 -2.99 6.41
N PHE A 102 -20.78 -1.91 5.93
CA PHE A 102 -20.20 -1.83 4.58
C PHE A 102 -18.69 -1.92 4.71
N ILE A 103 -18.06 -2.67 3.82
CA ILE A 103 -16.63 -2.88 3.80
C ILE A 103 -16.15 -2.51 2.40
N MET A 104 -15.20 -1.58 2.27
CA MET A 104 -14.64 -1.22 0.97
C MET A 104 -13.15 -1.00 1.04
N GLY A 105 -12.46 -1.31 -0.03
CA GLY A 105 -11.05 -1.00 -0.25
C GLY A 105 -10.87 0.24 -1.11
N HIS A 106 -9.73 0.27 -1.81
CA HIS A 106 -9.43 1.26 -2.83
C HIS A 106 -10.10 0.89 -4.18
N LYS A 107 -10.21 1.88 -5.08
CA LYS A 107 -10.61 1.67 -6.49
C LYS A 107 -9.69 0.63 -7.13
N MET A 108 -10.25 -0.19 -8.04
CA MET A 108 -9.50 -1.30 -8.63
C MET A 108 -8.98 -2.28 -7.57
N ALA A 109 -9.87 -2.67 -6.65
CA ALA A 109 -9.55 -3.58 -5.54
C ALA A 109 -8.70 -4.77 -5.98
N ASP A 110 -7.63 -5.04 -5.24
CA ASP A 110 -6.71 -6.14 -5.50
C ASP A 110 -6.88 -7.30 -4.50
N LEU A 111 -5.97 -8.26 -4.50
CA LEU A 111 -6.03 -9.42 -3.61
C LEU A 111 -5.89 -9.03 -2.13
N GLU A 112 -5.20 -7.92 -1.83
CA GLU A 112 -5.03 -7.45 -0.46
C GLU A 112 -6.33 -6.83 0.06
N ALA A 113 -6.88 -5.86 -0.69
CA ALA A 113 -8.12 -5.20 -0.34
C ALA A 113 -9.29 -6.19 -0.19
N LEU A 114 -9.44 -7.15 -1.15
CA LEU A 114 -10.48 -8.17 -1.07
C LEU A 114 -10.23 -9.17 0.05
N GLY A 115 -8.99 -9.58 0.28
CA GLY A 115 -8.62 -10.48 1.38
C GLY A 115 -8.93 -9.87 2.75
N ALA A 116 -8.52 -8.61 2.97
CA ALA A 116 -8.84 -7.87 4.18
C ALA A 116 -10.36 -7.70 4.36
N ALA A 117 -11.09 -7.36 3.27
CA ALA A 117 -12.54 -7.24 3.30
C ALA A 117 -13.24 -8.56 3.66
N ALA A 118 -12.78 -9.69 3.11
CA ALA A 118 -13.28 -11.01 3.43
C ALA A 118 -13.09 -11.36 4.92
N GLY A 119 -11.93 -11.03 5.50
CA GLY A 119 -11.66 -11.20 6.92
C GLY A 119 -12.60 -10.36 7.80
N VAL A 120 -12.87 -9.10 7.45
CA VAL A 120 -13.84 -8.26 8.17
C VAL A 120 -15.27 -8.81 8.02
N ALA A 121 -15.65 -9.32 6.83
CA ALA A 121 -16.94 -9.95 6.60
C ALA A 121 -17.12 -11.20 7.47
N CYS A 122 -16.07 -12.02 7.64
CA CYS A 122 -16.05 -13.15 8.58
C CYS A 122 -16.36 -12.68 10.01
N LEU A 123 -15.73 -11.61 10.49
CA LEU A 123 -16.01 -11.05 11.81
C LEU A 123 -17.47 -10.59 11.93
N CYS A 124 -18.01 -9.92 10.92
CA CYS A 124 -19.42 -9.49 10.90
C CYS A 124 -20.37 -10.70 10.97
N ARG A 125 -20.11 -11.76 10.20
CA ARG A 125 -20.86 -13.01 10.21
C ARG A 125 -20.87 -13.64 11.61
N LYS A 126 -19.69 -13.73 12.26
CA LYS A 126 -19.58 -14.24 13.65
C LYS A 126 -20.41 -13.42 14.64
N LYS A 127 -20.51 -12.10 14.44
CA LYS A 127 -21.35 -11.21 15.28
C LYS A 127 -22.83 -11.20 14.87
N GLY A 128 -23.25 -12.03 13.91
CA GLY A 128 -24.62 -12.07 13.41
C GLY A 128 -25.07 -10.77 12.73
N LYS A 129 -24.13 -10.01 12.17
CA LYS A 129 -24.39 -8.72 11.51
C LYS A 129 -24.33 -8.85 9.99
N LYS A 130 -25.32 -8.25 9.34
CA LYS A 130 -25.32 -8.16 7.88
C LYS A 130 -24.15 -7.27 7.43
N ALA A 131 -23.30 -7.82 6.59
CA ALA A 131 -22.21 -7.09 5.97
C ALA A 131 -22.36 -7.07 4.45
N ASN A 132 -21.73 -6.08 3.78
CA ASN A 132 -21.56 -6.08 2.35
C ASN A 132 -20.17 -5.56 1.99
N ILE A 133 -19.52 -6.25 1.07
CA ILE A 133 -18.28 -5.80 0.44
C ILE A 133 -18.67 -4.94 -0.76
N VAL A 134 -18.22 -3.69 -0.74
CA VAL A 134 -18.53 -2.70 -1.78
C VAL A 134 -17.36 -2.66 -2.75
N MET A 135 -17.61 -3.08 -3.99
CA MET A 135 -16.60 -3.10 -5.06
C MET A 135 -17.27 -3.12 -6.44
N ASP A 136 -16.56 -2.66 -7.44
CA ASP A 136 -16.96 -2.83 -8.84
C ASP A 136 -16.57 -4.25 -9.30
N PRO A 137 -17.53 -5.13 -9.65
CA PRO A 137 -17.22 -6.48 -10.08
C PRO A 137 -16.47 -6.55 -11.41
N ASP A 138 -16.60 -5.52 -12.27
CA ASP A 138 -16.00 -5.48 -13.60
C ASP A 138 -14.68 -4.70 -13.62
N ALA A 139 -14.44 -3.85 -12.63
CA ALA A 139 -13.24 -2.99 -12.53
C ALA A 139 -12.43 -3.30 -11.26
N ASN A 140 -11.81 -4.49 -11.23
CA ASN A 140 -10.95 -4.93 -10.12
C ASN A 140 -9.75 -5.74 -10.61
N ALA A 141 -8.74 -5.89 -9.75
CA ALA A 141 -7.54 -6.69 -10.02
C ALA A 141 -7.55 -8.06 -9.30
N CYS A 142 -8.68 -8.46 -8.70
CA CYS A 142 -8.83 -9.67 -7.89
C CYS A 142 -9.87 -10.66 -8.43
N GLY A 143 -10.20 -10.60 -9.74
CA GLY A 143 -11.28 -11.39 -10.33
C GLY A 143 -11.19 -12.90 -10.10
N GLN A 144 -10.00 -13.48 -10.03
CA GLN A 144 -9.84 -14.91 -9.72
C GLN A 144 -10.23 -15.23 -8.27
N LEU A 145 -9.89 -14.39 -7.32
CA LEU A 145 -10.28 -14.56 -5.91
C LEU A 145 -11.78 -14.31 -5.75
N LEU A 146 -12.32 -13.27 -6.40
CA LEU A 146 -13.75 -12.98 -6.41
C LEU A 146 -14.56 -14.19 -6.91
N ALA A 147 -14.12 -14.82 -8.01
CA ALA A 147 -14.75 -16.03 -8.56
C ALA A 147 -14.69 -17.25 -7.62
N GLN A 148 -13.74 -17.30 -6.68
CA GLN A 148 -13.68 -18.33 -5.65
C GLN A 148 -14.58 -18.06 -4.44
N LEU A 149 -14.80 -16.79 -4.09
CA LEU A 149 -15.62 -16.39 -2.96
C LEU A 149 -17.12 -16.34 -3.29
N GLN A 150 -17.49 -15.79 -4.44
CA GLN A 150 -18.90 -15.60 -4.84
C GLN A 150 -19.78 -16.86 -4.77
N PRO A 151 -19.31 -18.09 -5.10
CA PRO A 151 -20.13 -19.29 -5.04
C PRO A 151 -20.41 -19.80 -3.62
N LEU A 152 -19.72 -19.28 -2.61
CA LEU A 152 -19.91 -19.70 -1.23
C LEU A 152 -21.25 -19.21 -0.69
N ALA A 153 -21.96 -20.05 0.09
CA ALA A 153 -23.25 -19.70 0.66
C ALA A 153 -23.17 -18.44 1.54
N GLU A 154 -22.07 -18.27 2.27
CA GLU A 154 -21.81 -17.13 3.14
C GLU A 154 -21.57 -15.83 2.37
N TYR A 155 -21.27 -15.92 1.07
CA TYR A 155 -21.00 -14.79 0.18
C TYR A 155 -22.16 -14.47 -0.78
N HIS A 156 -23.26 -15.21 -0.66
CA HIS A 156 -24.47 -14.90 -1.40
C HIS A 156 -24.98 -13.52 -0.99
N ASP A 157 -25.23 -12.64 -1.92
CA ASP A 157 -25.66 -11.23 -1.70
C ASP A 157 -24.69 -10.38 -0.85
N LEU A 158 -23.42 -10.80 -0.70
CA LEU A 158 -22.43 -10.06 0.07
C LEU A 158 -21.85 -8.88 -0.72
N PHE A 159 -21.68 -9.01 -2.02
CA PHE A 159 -21.11 -7.99 -2.89
C PHE A 159 -22.15 -6.98 -3.35
N LEU A 160 -21.82 -5.70 -3.27
CA LEU A 160 -22.65 -4.60 -3.76
C LEU A 160 -21.78 -3.62 -4.55
N THR A 161 -22.37 -3.00 -5.56
CA THR A 161 -21.80 -1.81 -6.19
C THR A 161 -21.87 -0.61 -5.24
N GLY A 162 -21.09 0.43 -5.52
CA GLY A 162 -21.13 1.67 -4.72
C GLY A 162 -22.51 2.31 -4.70
N GLN A 163 -23.28 2.23 -5.82
CA GLN A 163 -24.65 2.77 -5.90
C GLN A 163 -25.63 1.98 -5.05
N GLU A 164 -25.59 0.66 -5.10
CA GLU A 164 -26.44 -0.20 -4.28
C GLU A 164 -26.15 -0.03 -2.79
N ALA A 165 -24.87 0.10 -2.43
CA ALA A 165 -24.44 0.34 -1.06
C ALA A 165 -24.96 1.68 -0.53
N LEU A 166 -24.88 2.75 -1.35
CA LEU A 166 -25.36 4.07 -0.99
C LEU A 166 -26.87 4.09 -0.75
N LEU A 167 -27.65 3.37 -1.57
CA LEU A 167 -29.10 3.21 -1.39
C LEU A 167 -29.46 2.39 -0.15
N ALA A 168 -28.61 1.45 0.25
CA ALA A 168 -28.83 0.56 1.39
C ALA A 168 -28.31 1.11 2.72
N ALA A 169 -27.56 2.21 2.71
CA ALA A 169 -26.98 2.83 3.88
C ALA A 169 -28.04 3.56 4.74
N ASP A 170 -27.89 3.48 6.05
CA ASP A 170 -28.70 4.18 7.02
C ASP A 170 -27.83 4.89 8.09
N PRO A 171 -28.39 5.78 8.94
CA PRO A 171 -27.62 6.54 9.93
C PRO A 171 -26.90 5.71 11.00
N LYS A 172 -27.26 4.41 11.17
CA LYS A 172 -26.62 3.48 12.10
C LYS A 172 -25.64 2.53 11.40
N SER A 173 -25.46 2.67 10.10
CA SER A 173 -24.51 1.88 9.33
C SER A 173 -23.08 2.16 9.77
N LEU A 174 -22.22 1.15 9.69
CA LEU A 174 -20.79 1.23 9.89
C LEU A 174 -20.09 1.05 8.54
N LEU A 175 -19.12 1.88 8.25
CA LEU A 175 -18.22 1.71 7.11
C LEU A 175 -16.84 1.29 7.61
N VAL A 176 -16.33 0.16 7.10
CA VAL A 176 -14.96 -0.28 7.33
C VAL A 176 -14.18 -0.11 6.03
N VAL A 177 -13.21 0.80 6.04
CA VAL A 177 -12.29 1.04 4.93
C VAL A 177 -11.03 0.23 5.19
N VAL A 178 -10.66 -0.60 4.23
CA VAL A 178 -9.47 -1.45 4.29
C VAL A 178 -8.50 -1.06 3.19
N ASP A 179 -7.19 -1.17 3.47
CA ASP A 179 -6.12 -1.03 2.48
C ASP A 179 -6.03 0.34 1.81
N THR A 180 -6.60 1.34 2.40
CA THR A 180 -6.39 2.74 2.03
C THR A 180 -6.80 3.67 3.16
N ASN A 181 -6.11 4.81 3.28
CA ASN A 181 -6.51 5.89 4.18
C ASN A 181 -6.89 7.18 3.42
N ARG A 182 -6.95 7.14 2.09
CA ARG A 182 -7.16 8.32 1.25
C ARG A 182 -8.60 8.41 0.73
N PRO A 183 -9.31 9.52 0.98
CA PRO A 183 -10.70 9.71 0.55
C PRO A 183 -10.90 9.66 -0.97
N ASP A 184 -9.88 10.05 -1.75
CA ASP A 184 -9.92 10.06 -3.22
C ASP A 184 -9.66 8.67 -3.84
N GLN A 185 -9.12 7.74 -3.07
CA GLN A 185 -8.77 6.38 -3.51
C GLN A 185 -9.83 5.33 -3.16
N VAL A 186 -10.73 5.60 -2.21
CA VAL A 186 -11.76 4.62 -1.83
C VAL A 186 -12.66 4.25 -3.00
N GLU A 187 -13.17 3.04 -2.99
CA GLU A 187 -14.06 2.50 -4.03
C GLU A 187 -15.29 3.40 -4.29
N CYS A 188 -15.94 3.86 -3.22
CA CYS A 188 -17.13 4.72 -3.32
C CYS A 188 -17.02 5.92 -2.39
N LYS A 189 -16.55 7.06 -2.92
CA LYS A 189 -16.43 8.30 -2.14
C LYS A 189 -17.78 8.82 -1.63
N PRO A 190 -18.90 8.79 -2.38
CA PRO A 190 -20.20 9.19 -1.84
C PRO A 190 -20.64 8.36 -0.64
N LEU A 191 -20.32 7.06 -0.58
CA LEU A 191 -20.62 6.21 0.57
C LEU A 191 -19.80 6.63 1.79
N LEU A 192 -18.49 6.96 1.58
CA LEU A 192 -17.63 7.48 2.64
C LEU A 192 -18.19 8.77 3.26
N GLU A 193 -18.69 9.67 2.43
CA GLU A 193 -19.25 10.96 2.85
C GLU A 193 -20.63 10.83 3.53
N SER A 194 -21.39 9.76 3.23
CA SER A 194 -22.74 9.54 3.77
C SER A 194 -22.77 8.87 5.13
N ILE A 195 -21.76 8.06 5.49
CA ILE A 195 -21.71 7.30 6.73
C ILE A 195 -20.82 8.01 7.76
N ARG A 196 -21.35 8.25 8.96
CA ARG A 196 -20.62 8.96 10.03
C ARG A 196 -19.69 8.07 10.86
N ARG A 197 -19.98 6.76 10.92
CA ARG A 197 -19.22 5.80 11.71
C ARG A 197 -18.26 5.06 10.79
N ILE A 198 -17.01 5.51 10.74
CA ILE A 198 -15.99 5.01 9.85
C ILE A 198 -14.89 4.33 10.67
N VAL A 199 -14.46 3.16 10.23
CA VAL A 199 -13.26 2.45 10.70
C VAL A 199 -12.28 2.40 9.56
N VAL A 200 -10.99 2.65 9.83
CA VAL A 200 -9.91 2.51 8.85
C VAL A 200 -8.92 1.45 9.34
N ILE A 201 -8.61 0.48 8.48
CA ILE A 201 -7.58 -0.54 8.70
C ILE A 201 -6.60 -0.47 7.53
N ASP A 202 -5.43 0.12 7.76
CA ASP A 202 -4.50 0.44 6.68
C ASP A 202 -3.05 0.43 7.15
N HIS A 203 -2.14 0.07 6.24
CA HIS A 203 -0.71 0.02 6.47
C HIS A 203 0.08 1.03 5.63
N HIS A 204 -0.58 1.75 4.73
CA HIS A 204 0.06 2.76 3.90
C HIS A 204 0.51 3.96 4.73
N ARG A 205 1.59 4.62 4.33
CA ARG A 205 1.97 5.88 4.96
C ARG A 205 0.86 6.90 4.81
N ARG A 206 0.51 7.56 5.92
CA ARG A 206 -0.54 8.57 5.92
C ARG A 206 -0.18 9.71 4.96
N ALA A 207 -1.10 10.04 4.06
CA ALA A 207 -1.02 11.19 3.19
C ALA A 207 -1.49 12.46 3.91
N ALA A 208 -1.30 13.64 3.31
CA ALA A 208 -1.83 14.88 3.87
C ALA A 208 -3.37 14.89 3.88
N ASP A 209 -3.98 14.33 2.83
CA ASP A 209 -5.40 14.11 2.64
C ASP A 209 -5.80 12.69 3.07
N TYR A 210 -5.97 12.45 4.35
CA TYR A 210 -6.39 11.16 4.88
C TYR A 210 -7.79 11.22 5.51
N ILE A 211 -8.42 10.05 5.73
CA ILE A 211 -9.71 9.94 6.41
C ILE A 211 -9.50 10.24 7.91
N ASP A 212 -9.77 11.47 8.31
CA ASP A 212 -9.53 12.00 9.65
C ASP A 212 -10.69 11.72 10.63
N GLN A 213 -11.91 11.52 10.12
CA GLN A 213 -13.14 11.34 10.92
C GLN A 213 -13.39 9.90 11.36
N ALA A 214 -12.39 9.01 11.26
CA ALA A 214 -12.54 7.62 11.66
C ALA A 214 -12.74 7.49 13.18
N VAL A 215 -13.84 6.82 13.62
CA VAL A 215 -14.10 6.51 15.04
C VAL A 215 -13.17 5.43 15.57
N LEU A 216 -12.58 4.62 14.70
CA LEU A 216 -11.51 3.67 14.99
C LEU A 216 -10.51 3.68 13.84
N ASN A 217 -9.24 3.91 14.16
CA ASN A 217 -8.18 3.96 13.17
C ASN A 217 -7.06 2.99 13.54
N MET A 218 -6.99 1.86 12.82
CA MET A 218 -5.90 0.90 12.90
C MET A 218 -4.92 1.15 11.76
N HIS A 219 -4.11 2.18 11.93
CA HIS A 219 -3.09 2.58 10.97
C HIS A 219 -1.71 2.14 11.46
N GLU A 220 -1.08 1.18 10.75
CA GLU A 220 0.17 0.52 11.13
C GLU A 220 1.14 0.42 9.94
N PRO A 221 1.94 1.48 9.67
CA PRO A 221 2.84 1.50 8.50
C PRO A 221 3.96 0.44 8.50
N PHE A 222 4.11 -0.29 9.61
CA PHE A 222 5.09 -1.38 9.74
C PHE A 222 4.49 -2.77 9.53
N ALA A 223 3.19 -2.89 9.45
CA ALA A 223 2.56 -4.11 8.99
C ALA A 223 2.87 -4.33 7.51
N SER A 224 2.95 -5.58 7.10
CA SER A 224 3.20 -5.90 5.70
C SER A 224 2.01 -5.54 4.81
N SER A 225 0.79 -5.63 5.37
CA SER A 225 -0.45 -5.51 4.63
C SER A 225 -1.65 -5.27 5.54
N ALA A 226 -2.74 -4.72 5.00
CA ALA A 226 -4.03 -4.66 5.69
C ALA A 226 -4.57 -6.07 6.00
N SER A 227 -4.29 -7.05 5.13
CA SER A 227 -4.62 -8.46 5.36
C SER A 227 -3.90 -9.06 6.57
N GLU A 228 -2.64 -8.65 6.86
CA GLU A 228 -1.94 -9.00 8.11
C GLU A 228 -2.67 -8.42 9.31
N LEU A 229 -3.02 -7.12 9.26
CA LEU A 229 -3.71 -6.43 10.34
C LEU A 229 -5.06 -7.09 10.65
N VAL A 230 -5.87 -7.38 9.63
CA VAL A 230 -7.15 -8.06 9.80
C VAL A 230 -6.94 -9.47 10.37
N THR A 231 -5.92 -10.21 9.91
CA THR A 231 -5.58 -11.53 10.47
C THR A 231 -5.26 -11.45 11.95
N GLU A 232 -4.54 -10.43 12.39
CA GLU A 232 -4.28 -10.22 13.83
C GLU A 232 -5.55 -9.93 14.62
N LEU A 233 -6.48 -9.12 14.09
CA LEU A 233 -7.76 -8.84 14.73
C LEU A 233 -8.59 -10.12 14.88
N LEU A 234 -8.65 -10.95 13.84
CA LEU A 234 -9.41 -12.21 13.85
C LEU A 234 -8.92 -13.17 14.94
N GLN A 235 -7.63 -13.24 15.23
CA GLN A 235 -7.08 -14.09 16.30
C GLN A 235 -7.66 -13.78 17.69
N TYR A 236 -8.20 -12.57 17.90
CA TYR A 236 -8.80 -12.16 19.19
C TYR A 236 -10.32 -12.05 19.15
N ALA A 237 -10.92 -12.01 17.97
CA ALA A 237 -12.34 -11.66 17.80
C ALA A 237 -13.22 -12.84 17.38
N VAL A 238 -12.63 -13.91 16.82
CA VAL A 238 -13.35 -15.09 16.33
C VAL A 238 -12.61 -16.39 16.70
N ASP A 239 -13.35 -17.51 16.76
CA ASP A 239 -12.73 -18.82 16.88
C ASP A 239 -12.17 -19.27 15.51
N ALA A 240 -11.09 -20.03 15.53
CA ALA A 240 -10.42 -20.50 14.29
C ALA A 240 -11.38 -21.28 13.36
N THR A 241 -12.38 -21.96 13.93
CA THR A 241 -13.40 -22.73 13.20
C THR A 241 -14.46 -21.86 12.51
N ASP A 242 -14.57 -20.59 12.84
CA ASP A 242 -15.51 -19.67 12.21
C ASP A 242 -14.98 -19.07 10.89
N ILE A 243 -13.67 -19.18 10.66
CA ILE A 243 -13.02 -18.66 9.46
C ILE A 243 -13.04 -19.75 8.40
N LEU A 244 -13.63 -19.44 7.25
CA LEU A 244 -13.62 -20.37 6.12
C LEU A 244 -12.21 -20.54 5.55
N PRO A 245 -11.84 -21.75 5.07
CA PRO A 245 -10.54 -21.95 4.42
C PRO A 245 -10.29 -20.99 3.25
N GLN A 246 -11.35 -20.59 2.52
CA GLN A 246 -11.28 -19.63 1.42
C GLN A 246 -11.00 -18.20 1.93
N GLU A 247 -11.56 -17.80 3.08
CA GLU A 247 -11.26 -16.51 3.73
C GLU A 247 -9.81 -16.50 4.24
N ALA A 248 -9.37 -17.59 4.83
CA ALA A 248 -7.98 -17.75 5.24
C ALA A 248 -7.01 -17.68 4.04
N ALA A 249 -7.37 -18.30 2.91
CA ALA A 249 -6.59 -18.23 1.68
C ALA A 249 -6.60 -16.80 1.08
N ALA A 250 -7.73 -16.09 1.13
CA ALA A 250 -7.85 -14.71 0.67
C ALA A 250 -6.94 -13.76 1.47
N LEU A 251 -6.96 -13.86 2.80
CA LEU A 251 -6.07 -13.09 3.67
C LEU A 251 -4.59 -13.42 3.40
N LEU A 252 -4.26 -14.70 3.23
CA LEU A 252 -2.90 -15.11 2.89
C LEU A 252 -2.47 -14.58 1.51
N ALA A 253 -3.38 -14.54 0.53
CA ALA A 253 -3.10 -13.96 -0.78
C ALA A 253 -2.77 -12.46 -0.69
N GLY A 254 -3.49 -11.69 0.13
CA GLY A 254 -3.17 -10.28 0.39
C GLY A 254 -1.78 -10.10 0.99
N ILE A 255 -1.42 -10.90 2.00
CA ILE A 255 -0.07 -10.88 2.58
C ILE A 255 0.99 -11.22 1.53
N VAL A 256 0.77 -12.25 0.70
CA VAL A 256 1.69 -12.68 -0.34
C VAL A 256 1.88 -11.61 -1.41
N LEU A 257 0.81 -10.88 -1.79
CA LEU A 257 0.86 -9.78 -2.75
C LEU A 257 1.81 -8.68 -2.27
N ASP A 258 1.56 -8.12 -1.12
CA ASP A 258 2.26 -6.94 -0.61
C ASP A 258 3.69 -7.22 -0.16
N THR A 259 3.94 -8.44 0.28
CA THR A 259 5.28 -8.90 0.63
C THR A 259 6.10 -9.39 -0.57
N LYS A 260 5.55 -9.38 -1.78
CA LYS A 260 6.16 -10.02 -2.95
C LYS A 260 6.64 -11.43 -2.62
N ASN A 261 5.71 -12.27 -2.17
CA ASN A 261 5.99 -13.64 -1.72
C ASN A 261 7.01 -13.71 -0.57
N PHE A 262 6.81 -12.91 0.47
CA PHE A 262 7.68 -12.80 1.65
C PHE A 262 9.10 -12.29 1.37
N GLY A 263 9.32 -11.67 0.21
CA GLY A 263 10.62 -11.11 -0.18
C GLY A 263 10.88 -9.70 0.37
N VAL A 264 9.83 -8.91 0.62
CA VAL A 264 9.94 -7.51 1.08
C VAL A 264 8.93 -7.22 2.19
N ARG A 265 9.20 -6.17 3.00
CA ARG A 265 8.32 -5.71 4.09
C ARG A 265 7.85 -6.82 5.05
N THR A 266 8.63 -7.87 5.20
CA THR A 266 8.27 -9.04 6.00
C THR A 266 8.88 -8.93 7.39
N SER A 267 8.05 -9.09 8.41
CA SER A 267 8.46 -9.10 9.81
C SER A 267 8.09 -10.42 10.48
N SER A 268 8.41 -10.59 11.76
CA SER A 268 7.95 -11.74 12.56
C SER A 268 6.41 -11.81 12.61
N ARG A 269 5.72 -10.66 12.65
CA ARG A 269 4.25 -10.58 12.63
C ARG A 269 3.68 -11.19 11.36
N THR A 270 4.27 -10.88 10.22
CA THR A 270 3.85 -11.39 8.92
C THR A 270 3.90 -12.92 8.88
N PHE A 271 5.00 -13.51 9.38
CA PHE A 271 5.13 -14.97 9.47
C PHE A 271 4.16 -15.58 10.50
N GLU A 272 3.92 -14.93 11.64
CA GLU A 272 2.93 -15.40 12.61
C GLU A 272 1.51 -15.37 12.02
N ALA A 273 1.13 -14.31 11.31
CA ALA A 273 -0.15 -14.21 10.61
C ALA A 273 -0.28 -15.30 9.54
N ALA A 274 0.73 -15.49 8.70
CA ALA A 274 0.73 -16.54 7.68
C ALA A 274 0.66 -17.94 8.29
N ALA A 275 1.38 -18.21 9.38
CA ALA A 275 1.33 -19.47 10.10
C ALA A 275 -0.06 -19.73 10.72
N PHE A 276 -0.69 -18.70 11.26
CA PHE A 276 -2.07 -18.79 11.76
C PHE A 276 -3.02 -19.16 10.61
N LEU A 277 -3.01 -18.43 9.51
CA LEU A 277 -3.86 -18.68 8.34
C LEU A 277 -3.66 -20.09 7.78
N ARG A 278 -2.41 -20.54 7.67
CA ARG A 278 -2.09 -21.91 7.23
C ARG A 278 -2.67 -22.96 8.15
N ARG A 279 -2.61 -22.73 9.46
CA ARG A 279 -3.13 -23.67 10.49
C ARG A 279 -4.64 -23.83 10.43
N ILE A 280 -5.37 -22.75 10.10
CA ILE A 280 -6.83 -22.75 10.00
C ILE A 280 -7.35 -23.16 8.62
N GLY A 281 -6.46 -23.57 7.70
CA GLY A 281 -6.85 -24.20 6.45
C GLY A 281 -6.56 -23.43 5.16
N ALA A 282 -5.84 -22.30 5.21
CA ALA A 282 -5.40 -21.64 3.98
C ALA A 282 -4.59 -22.61 3.10
N ASP A 283 -5.04 -22.81 1.86
CA ASP A 283 -4.33 -23.62 0.88
C ASP A 283 -3.32 -22.78 0.11
N THR A 284 -2.04 -23.00 0.40
CA THR A 284 -0.93 -22.29 -0.25
C THR A 284 -0.82 -22.55 -1.75
N VAL A 285 -1.31 -23.71 -2.22
CA VAL A 285 -1.35 -24.01 -3.67
C VAL A 285 -2.45 -23.21 -4.35
N ALA A 286 -3.62 -23.12 -3.72
CA ALA A 286 -4.71 -22.26 -4.19
C ALA A 286 -4.27 -20.78 -4.22
N VAL A 287 -3.60 -20.30 -3.17
CA VAL A 287 -3.03 -18.96 -3.14
C VAL A 287 -2.03 -18.76 -4.30
N LYS A 288 -1.10 -19.70 -4.51
CA LYS A 288 -0.14 -19.60 -5.62
C LYS A 288 -0.83 -19.49 -6.99
N LYS A 289 -1.96 -20.17 -7.17
CA LYS A 289 -2.73 -20.13 -8.43
C LYS A 289 -3.28 -18.72 -8.72
N LEU A 290 -3.62 -17.93 -7.71
CA LEU A 290 -4.10 -16.54 -7.88
C LEU A 290 -3.04 -15.61 -8.52
N PHE A 291 -1.76 -15.98 -8.44
CA PHE A 291 -0.65 -15.23 -9.02
C PHE A 291 -0.14 -15.80 -10.34
N GLN A 292 -0.83 -16.80 -10.90
CA GLN A 292 -0.46 -17.36 -12.19
C GLN A 292 -0.83 -16.39 -13.31
N ASN A 293 0.12 -16.13 -14.19
CA ASN A 293 -0.09 -15.39 -15.43
C ASN A 293 -0.42 -16.39 -16.56
N ASP A 294 -1.14 -15.94 -17.57
CA ASP A 294 -1.29 -16.71 -18.78
C ASP A 294 0.05 -16.85 -19.54
N LEU A 295 0.13 -17.85 -20.39
CA LEU A 295 1.35 -18.15 -21.14
C LEU A 295 1.73 -17.01 -22.10
N SER A 296 0.75 -16.35 -22.72
CA SER A 296 0.99 -15.28 -23.70
C SER A 296 1.58 -14.04 -23.02
N ALA A 297 1.03 -13.63 -21.87
CA ALA A 297 1.57 -12.53 -21.07
C ALA A 297 2.98 -12.87 -20.55
N THR A 298 3.21 -14.12 -20.15
CA THR A 298 4.53 -14.58 -19.72
C THR A 298 5.55 -14.51 -20.85
N VAL A 299 5.22 -15.02 -22.05
CA VAL A 299 6.09 -14.96 -23.23
C VAL A 299 6.38 -13.50 -23.61
N ALA A 300 5.36 -12.64 -23.62
CA ALA A 300 5.53 -11.22 -23.92
C ALA A 300 6.48 -10.53 -22.94
N ARG A 301 6.37 -10.83 -21.63
CA ARG A 301 7.26 -10.29 -20.60
C ARG A 301 8.71 -10.74 -20.83
N TYR A 302 8.94 -12.01 -21.11
CA TYR A 302 10.30 -12.50 -21.38
C TYR A 302 10.90 -11.94 -22.67
N ARG A 303 10.11 -11.61 -23.69
CA ARG A 303 10.60 -10.88 -24.87
C ARG A 303 11.13 -9.50 -24.49
N ILE A 304 10.48 -8.79 -23.55
CA ILE A 304 10.99 -7.51 -23.04
C ILE A 304 12.34 -7.72 -22.35
N ILE A 305 12.42 -8.74 -21.47
CA ILE A 305 13.64 -9.04 -20.71
C ILE A 305 14.81 -9.40 -21.65
N GLN A 306 14.55 -10.15 -22.72
CA GLN A 306 15.58 -10.49 -23.72
C GLN A 306 16.16 -9.26 -24.45
N ASN A 307 15.42 -8.17 -24.53
CA ASN A 307 15.90 -6.92 -25.12
C ASN A 307 16.70 -6.05 -24.12
N ALA A 308 16.78 -6.46 -22.85
CA ALA A 308 17.49 -5.70 -21.85
C ALA A 308 19.01 -5.73 -22.07
N ARG A 309 19.64 -4.58 -21.89
CA ARG A 309 21.09 -4.39 -21.93
C ARG A 309 21.56 -3.88 -20.58
N LEU A 310 22.72 -4.38 -20.15
CA LEU A 310 23.34 -3.90 -18.92
C LEU A 310 24.05 -2.56 -19.18
N TYR A 311 23.83 -1.62 -18.29
CA TYR A 311 24.49 -0.34 -18.24
C TYR A 311 25.15 -0.14 -16.86
N ARG A 312 26.36 0.39 -16.80
CA ARG A 312 27.14 0.59 -15.57
C ARG A 312 27.29 -0.67 -14.68
N GLY A 313 27.08 -1.85 -15.24
CA GLY A 313 27.29 -3.14 -14.57
C GLY A 313 26.08 -3.67 -13.78
N SER A 314 25.18 -2.81 -13.29
CA SER A 314 24.03 -3.24 -12.45
C SER A 314 22.68 -2.67 -12.89
N ILE A 315 22.65 -1.84 -13.91
CA ILE A 315 21.41 -1.23 -14.43
C ILE A 315 20.97 -1.99 -15.68
N ALA A 316 19.78 -2.55 -15.69
CA ALA A 316 19.18 -3.18 -16.86
C ALA A 316 18.25 -2.20 -17.58
N ILE A 317 18.43 -2.00 -18.87
CA ILE A 317 17.60 -1.11 -19.69
C ILE A 317 17.06 -1.90 -20.89
N ALA A 318 15.74 -2.02 -20.99
CA ALA A 318 15.04 -2.58 -22.13
C ALA A 318 14.34 -1.45 -22.89
N ALA A 319 14.77 -1.19 -24.10
CA ALA A 319 14.15 -0.22 -25.03
C ALA A 319 13.44 -1.02 -26.13
N LEU A 320 12.13 -0.80 -26.31
CA LEU A 320 11.28 -1.55 -27.23
C LEU A 320 10.85 -0.67 -28.39
N ASP A 321 10.77 -1.26 -29.57
CA ASP A 321 10.20 -0.60 -30.73
C ASP A 321 8.66 -0.82 -30.81
N ASP A 322 8.17 -1.87 -30.12
CA ASP A 322 6.76 -2.26 -30.12
C ASP A 322 6.02 -1.66 -28.91
N THR A 323 4.73 -1.38 -29.13
CA THR A 323 3.82 -0.99 -28.04
C THR A 323 3.53 -2.17 -27.11
N VAL A 324 3.63 -1.93 -25.81
CA VAL A 324 3.24 -2.87 -24.77
C VAL A 324 2.32 -2.21 -23.75
N THR A 325 1.57 -3.01 -22.98
CA THR A 325 0.74 -2.44 -21.92
C THR A 325 1.61 -1.94 -20.75
N ARG A 326 1.15 -0.89 -20.07
CA ARG A 326 1.82 -0.33 -18.89
C ARG A 326 2.09 -1.41 -17.82
N THR A 327 1.12 -2.30 -17.61
CA THR A 327 1.23 -3.41 -16.65
C THR A 327 2.35 -4.37 -17.04
N LEU A 328 2.44 -4.75 -18.32
CA LEU A 328 3.46 -5.66 -18.81
C LEU A 328 4.86 -5.08 -18.69
N ALA A 329 5.03 -3.79 -19.04
CA ALA A 329 6.31 -3.07 -18.89
C ALA A 329 6.73 -2.98 -17.42
N ALA A 330 5.78 -2.68 -16.51
CA ALA A 330 6.03 -2.62 -15.08
C ALA A 330 6.45 -3.99 -14.53
N GLN A 331 5.76 -5.07 -14.92
CA GLN A 331 6.10 -6.43 -14.53
C GLN A 331 7.47 -6.88 -15.06
N ALA A 332 7.82 -6.49 -16.29
CA ALA A 332 9.14 -6.77 -16.85
C ALA A 332 10.25 -6.01 -16.10
N ALA A 333 10.00 -4.76 -15.70
CA ALA A 333 10.94 -4.01 -14.89
C ALA A 333 11.15 -4.64 -13.50
N ASP A 334 10.08 -5.12 -12.86
CA ASP A 334 10.18 -5.87 -11.60
C ASP A 334 10.94 -7.20 -11.77
N GLU A 335 10.70 -7.93 -12.87
CA GLU A 335 11.34 -9.22 -13.14
C GLU A 335 12.84 -9.08 -13.42
N LEU A 336 13.27 -7.98 -14.07
CA LEU A 336 14.70 -7.69 -14.28
C LEU A 336 15.47 -7.57 -12.96
N LEU A 337 14.84 -7.10 -11.88
CA LEU A 337 15.45 -7.03 -10.55
C LEU A 337 15.65 -8.40 -9.88
N ASN A 338 15.02 -9.46 -10.40
CA ASN A 338 15.23 -10.82 -9.92
C ASN A 338 16.50 -11.47 -10.51
N ILE A 339 17.17 -10.79 -11.44
CA ILE A 339 18.40 -11.27 -12.07
C ILE A 339 19.60 -10.84 -11.23
N SER A 340 20.45 -11.79 -10.88
CA SER A 340 21.66 -11.52 -10.08
C SER A 340 22.54 -10.45 -10.71
N GLY A 341 22.95 -9.46 -9.93
CA GLY A 341 23.77 -8.33 -10.36
C GLY A 341 22.99 -7.15 -10.96
N ILE A 342 21.65 -7.25 -11.03
CA ILE A 342 20.81 -6.11 -11.42
C ILE A 342 20.13 -5.54 -10.17
N ASP A 343 20.39 -4.27 -9.89
CA ASP A 343 19.79 -3.51 -8.79
C ASP A 343 18.81 -2.42 -9.25
N THR A 344 18.89 -2.05 -10.54
CA THR A 344 18.04 -1.01 -11.13
C THR A 344 17.60 -1.42 -12.53
N SER A 345 16.35 -1.14 -12.89
CA SER A 345 15.80 -1.49 -14.20
C SER A 345 14.96 -0.36 -14.79
N PHE A 346 15.04 -0.20 -16.10
CA PHE A 346 14.23 0.70 -16.91
C PHE A 346 13.67 -0.04 -18.11
N VAL A 347 12.37 0.11 -18.36
CA VAL A 347 11.70 -0.40 -19.56
C VAL A 347 11.06 0.76 -20.29
N LEU A 348 11.52 1.02 -21.53
CA LEU A 348 11.03 2.06 -22.41
C LEU A 348 10.20 1.45 -23.53
N TYR A 349 9.05 2.03 -23.82
CA TYR A 349 8.19 1.57 -24.91
C TYR A 349 7.35 2.71 -25.50
N PRO A 350 7.01 2.65 -26.81
CA PRO A 350 6.18 3.65 -27.46
C PRO A 350 4.71 3.32 -27.27
N GLN A 351 3.86 4.33 -27.08
CA GLN A 351 2.41 4.22 -27.15
C GLN A 351 1.80 5.57 -27.53
N ASP A 352 0.96 5.62 -28.56
CA ASP A 352 0.22 6.81 -29.00
C ASP A 352 1.09 8.08 -29.21
N GLY A 353 2.28 7.90 -29.77
CA GLY A 353 3.23 9.01 -30.02
C GLY A 353 3.96 9.53 -28.78
N VAL A 354 3.88 8.80 -27.68
CA VAL A 354 4.56 9.08 -26.40
C VAL A 354 5.48 7.93 -26.07
N THR A 355 6.68 8.22 -25.60
CA THR A 355 7.57 7.18 -25.02
C THR A 355 7.32 7.11 -23.51
N TYR A 356 6.95 5.93 -23.05
CA TYR A 356 6.73 5.62 -21.63
C TYR A 356 7.97 4.96 -21.04
N ILE A 357 8.23 5.24 -19.77
CA ILE A 357 9.31 4.62 -19.00
C ILE A 357 8.71 4.02 -17.73
N SER A 358 9.00 2.75 -17.48
CA SER A 358 8.79 2.10 -16.17
C SER A 358 10.15 1.86 -15.52
N ALA A 359 10.34 2.35 -14.29
CA ALA A 359 11.60 2.24 -13.56
C ALA A 359 11.43 1.57 -12.21
N ARG A 360 12.42 0.75 -11.82
CA ARG A 360 12.48 0.06 -10.52
C ARG A 360 13.89 0.10 -9.95
N SER A 361 13.99 0.05 -8.61
CA SER A 361 15.29 -0.02 -7.92
C SER A 361 15.16 -0.81 -6.62
N LEU A 362 16.20 -1.57 -6.27
CA LEU A 362 16.33 -2.23 -4.97
C LEU A 362 16.86 -1.32 -3.86
N GLY A 363 17.21 -0.05 -4.17
CA GLY A 363 17.48 0.98 -3.18
C GLY A 363 18.71 1.85 -3.38
N ASP A 364 19.70 1.42 -4.17
CA ASP A 364 20.94 2.19 -4.36
C ASP A 364 20.74 3.39 -5.30
N ALA A 365 19.93 3.21 -6.34
CA ALA A 365 19.56 4.30 -7.25
C ALA A 365 18.15 4.83 -6.91
N ASN A 366 18.02 6.15 -6.79
CA ASN A 366 16.71 6.80 -6.66
C ASN A 366 16.13 7.05 -8.06
N VAL A 367 15.25 6.13 -8.53
CA VAL A 367 14.68 6.20 -9.88
C VAL A 367 13.76 7.41 -10.09
N GLN A 368 13.18 7.98 -9.02
CA GLN A 368 12.42 9.23 -9.13
C GLN A 368 13.33 10.36 -9.55
N VAL A 369 14.47 10.56 -8.85
CA VAL A 369 15.43 11.64 -9.15
C VAL A 369 15.99 11.48 -10.57
N ILE A 370 16.23 10.25 -11.02
CA ILE A 370 16.69 9.96 -12.39
C ILE A 370 15.65 10.36 -13.43
N LEU A 371 14.34 10.14 -13.15
CA LEU A 371 13.27 10.42 -14.11
C LEU A 371 12.70 11.85 -14.04
N GLU A 372 12.95 12.62 -12.97
CA GLU A 372 12.48 14.01 -12.84
C GLU A 372 12.86 14.90 -14.04
N PRO A 373 14.10 14.86 -14.59
CA PRO A 373 14.46 15.65 -15.77
C PRO A 373 13.68 15.29 -17.04
N LEU A 374 13.13 14.05 -17.10
CA LEU A 374 12.30 13.56 -18.19
C LEU A 374 10.79 13.76 -17.92
N GLY A 375 10.43 14.59 -16.93
CA GLY A 375 9.05 14.83 -16.53
C GLY A 375 8.40 13.66 -15.80
N GLY A 376 9.20 12.75 -15.25
CA GLY A 376 8.74 11.59 -14.49
C GLY A 376 8.47 11.88 -13.02
N GLY A 377 7.87 10.88 -12.35
CA GLY A 377 7.56 10.92 -10.92
C GLY A 377 7.39 9.53 -10.33
N GLY A 378 7.27 9.48 -9.01
CA GLY A 378 7.14 8.23 -8.27
C GLY A 378 7.78 8.31 -6.89
N ASN A 379 8.55 7.28 -6.54
CA ASN A 379 9.37 7.24 -5.33
C ASN A 379 10.77 6.65 -5.64
N ALA A 380 11.63 6.56 -4.62
CA ALA A 380 13.00 6.09 -4.81
C ALA A 380 13.11 4.69 -5.45
N ALA A 381 12.17 3.79 -5.15
CA ALA A 381 12.19 2.40 -5.63
C ALA A 381 11.34 2.16 -6.88
N THR A 382 10.36 3.03 -7.17
CA THR A 382 9.41 2.86 -8.27
C THR A 382 9.06 4.22 -8.86
N ALA A 383 9.30 4.40 -10.14
CA ALA A 383 8.97 5.65 -10.85
C ALA A 383 8.54 5.36 -12.29
N GLY A 384 7.97 6.36 -12.94
CA GLY A 384 7.60 6.32 -14.35
C GLY A 384 7.67 7.69 -15.00
N ALA A 385 7.82 7.73 -16.31
CA ALA A 385 7.79 8.95 -17.11
C ALA A 385 6.99 8.78 -18.40
N GLN A 386 6.52 9.90 -18.94
CA GLN A 386 5.82 9.99 -20.23
C GLN A 386 6.48 11.12 -21.04
N VAL A 387 7.32 10.74 -21.97
CA VAL A 387 8.09 11.69 -22.77
C VAL A 387 7.39 11.90 -24.11
N LYS A 388 6.82 13.09 -24.30
CA LYS A 388 6.09 13.45 -25.51
C LYS A 388 7.03 13.91 -26.63
N ASN A 389 6.65 13.61 -27.87
CA ASN A 389 7.36 14.06 -29.08
C ASN A 389 8.83 13.56 -29.19
N HIS A 390 9.16 12.48 -28.49
CA HIS A 390 10.47 11.82 -28.57
C HIS A 390 10.31 10.37 -29.00
N THR A 391 11.21 9.91 -29.84
CA THR A 391 11.33 8.48 -30.14
C THR A 391 11.91 7.74 -28.94
N VAL A 392 11.73 6.42 -28.90
CA VAL A 392 12.33 5.58 -27.84
C VAL A 392 13.84 5.76 -27.77
N GLN A 393 14.53 5.89 -28.92
CA GLN A 393 15.97 6.11 -28.95
C GLN A 393 16.37 7.48 -28.36
N GLN A 394 15.67 8.55 -28.70
CA GLN A 394 15.92 9.88 -28.13
C GLN A 394 15.70 9.88 -26.61
N THR A 395 14.62 9.25 -26.18
CA THR A 395 14.30 9.11 -24.73
C THR A 395 15.36 8.25 -24.01
N LEU A 396 15.88 7.20 -24.67
CA LEU A 396 16.97 6.39 -24.13
C LEU A 396 18.24 7.22 -23.94
N ASP A 397 18.62 8.04 -24.93
CA ASP A 397 19.81 8.88 -24.85
C ASP A 397 19.70 9.90 -23.70
N GLU A 398 18.52 10.51 -23.51
CA GLU A 398 18.25 11.41 -22.38
C GLU A 398 18.26 10.68 -21.04
N LEU A 399 17.71 9.48 -20.98
CA LEU A 399 17.76 8.63 -19.77
C LEU A 399 19.20 8.31 -19.39
N LEU A 400 20.04 7.93 -20.36
CA LEU A 400 21.46 7.65 -20.10
C LEU A 400 22.20 8.87 -19.57
N GLN A 401 21.92 10.06 -20.10
CA GLN A 401 22.48 11.32 -19.58
C GLN A 401 22.03 11.57 -18.14
N SER A 402 20.75 11.37 -17.84
CA SER A 402 20.21 11.54 -16.49
C SER A 402 20.81 10.55 -15.50
N ILE A 403 20.97 9.27 -15.89
CA ILE A 403 21.63 8.26 -15.07
C ILE A 403 23.08 8.69 -14.79
N ASN A 404 23.85 9.11 -15.82
CA ASN A 404 25.23 9.53 -15.63
C ASN A 404 25.32 10.71 -14.65
N LYS A 405 24.47 11.71 -14.80
CA LYS A 405 24.43 12.87 -13.90
C LYS A 405 24.11 12.47 -12.46
N PHE A 406 23.23 11.48 -12.26
CA PHE A 406 22.89 10.98 -10.91
C PHE A 406 24.09 10.34 -10.21
N TYR A 407 24.96 9.64 -10.94
CA TYR A 407 26.14 8.97 -10.37
C TYR A 407 27.40 9.84 -10.34
N GLU A 408 27.38 11.01 -10.96
CA GLU A 408 28.49 11.99 -10.91
C GLU A 408 28.33 13.00 -9.76
N THR A 409 27.14 13.02 -9.12
CA THR A 409 26.81 13.86 -7.95
C THR A 409 26.95 13.07 -6.66
#